data_d591e7a4bc031dd0a422f2440e314eab
#
_entry.id   d591e7a4bc031dd0a422f2440e314eab
#
_cell.length_a   1.000
_cell.length_b   1.000
_cell.length_c   1.000
_cell.angle_alpha   90.00
_cell.angle_beta   90.00
_cell.angle_gamma   90.00
#
_symmetry.space_group_name_H-M   'P 1'
#
loop_
_entity.id
_entity.type
_entity.pdbx_description
1 polymer ?
#
loop_
_entity_poly.entity_id
_entity_poly.type
_entity_poly.pdbx_seq_one_letter_code
_entity_poly.pdbx_strand_id
1 'polypeptide(L)'
;MLLGSGLEVIAFQRTRPVFKLLTAEVQSIMDKMAATNQTQLTDSLLNDSKLAQIMQEASGFEKITMIADAQAPINAYTQAITLSKNHVFNDSIRQAYSGHADAYNLYRRVSNVLTGQIDLETGRVSGAFSKIPITIALGNQMLNPKHGITAEENTAILLHELGHDFTYCYALHYSCTTNMVLHAAANALLAAGEVKQKHAIMSDVENTLGIKIDNQAELVNYDKYDGYYITLLTKYSAKIYDAVGATAYNTNMCEQLADMFAARHGAGAAMVSGINRINLLYAPYRPNKYVAMTKSLLAHILFFPVMIPMFLTALCSNDWVSATYDVDKDRFIRLRNESIASLKDPRLTAVEKKQIVAEIEQMNKIIAATDYEWSVSQKLGQMVRSSQRSQIRQKRLLQDLEALTNNPLYVAAAKYSV
;
A
#
# COMPACT_ATOMS: atom_id res chain seq x y z
N MET A 1 -8.79 16.66 -1.76
CA MET A 1 -9.38 15.38 -1.34
C MET A 1 -8.77 14.29 -2.22
N LEU A 2 -8.02 13.39 -1.66
CA LEU A 2 -7.46 12.27 -2.39
C LEU A 2 -8.54 11.19 -2.47
N LEU A 3 -9.03 10.91 -3.67
CA LEU A 3 -9.95 9.80 -3.88
C LEU A 3 -9.11 8.55 -4.08
N GLY A 4 -9.18 7.64 -3.10
CA GLY A 4 -8.61 6.31 -3.24
C GLY A 4 -9.28 5.60 -4.41
N SER A 5 -8.52 4.99 -5.25
CA SER A 5 -9.01 4.14 -6.34
C SER A 5 -9.06 2.70 -5.90
N GLY A 6 -9.79 1.89 -6.63
CA GLY A 6 -9.50 0.47 -6.68
C GLY A 6 -8.08 0.34 -7.25
N LEU A 7 -7.10 0.23 -6.37
CA LEU A 7 -5.71 0.22 -6.74
C LEU A 7 -5.44 -0.99 -7.62
N GLU A 8 -4.94 -0.74 -8.82
CA GLU A 8 -4.44 -1.79 -9.70
C GLU A 8 -3.28 -2.51 -8.99
N VAL A 9 -3.21 -3.80 -9.16
CA VAL A 9 -2.19 -4.63 -8.52
C VAL A 9 -0.84 -4.30 -9.13
N ILE A 10 0.20 -4.14 -8.29
CA ILE A 10 1.58 -4.05 -8.75
C ILE A 10 1.88 -5.29 -9.63
N ALA A 11 2.17 -5.04 -10.89
CA ALA A 11 2.22 -6.07 -11.93
C ALA A 11 3.61 -6.61 -12.23
N PHE A 12 4.69 -5.95 -11.75
CA PHE A 12 6.02 -6.44 -12.03
C PHE A 12 6.26 -7.83 -11.41
N GLN A 13 6.92 -8.66 -12.20
CA GLN A 13 7.16 -10.02 -11.79
C GLN A 13 8.28 -10.08 -10.76
N ARG A 14 8.25 -11.09 -9.93
CA ARG A 14 9.23 -11.29 -8.87
C ARG A 14 10.65 -11.23 -9.42
N THR A 15 11.48 -10.37 -8.84
CA THR A 15 12.90 -10.22 -9.17
C THR A 15 13.72 -10.14 -7.88
N ARG A 16 14.94 -10.65 -7.90
CA ARG A 16 15.80 -10.69 -6.71
C ARG A 16 17.05 -9.82 -6.76
N PRO A 17 17.46 -9.21 -7.89
CA PRO A 17 18.75 -8.50 -7.93
C PRO A 17 18.83 -7.39 -6.88
N VAL A 18 17.79 -6.57 -6.76
CA VAL A 18 17.70 -5.47 -5.78
C VAL A 18 17.75 -6.00 -4.35
N PHE A 19 16.97 -7.02 -4.04
CA PHE A 19 16.96 -7.65 -2.73
C PHE A 19 18.35 -8.17 -2.34
N LYS A 20 19.04 -8.87 -3.25
CA LYS A 20 20.40 -9.37 -3.01
C LYS A 20 21.42 -8.27 -2.77
N LEU A 21 21.39 -7.21 -3.60
CA LEU A 21 22.30 -6.06 -3.46
C LEU A 21 22.08 -5.33 -2.14
N LEU A 22 20.84 -5.05 -1.77
CA LEU A 22 20.51 -4.42 -0.50
C LEU A 22 20.90 -5.31 0.68
N THR A 23 20.63 -6.62 0.61
CA THR A 23 21.00 -7.56 1.68
C THR A 23 22.52 -7.60 1.90
N ALA A 24 23.30 -7.60 0.82
CA ALA A 24 24.76 -7.58 0.93
C ALA A 24 25.26 -6.29 1.58
N GLU A 25 24.64 -5.14 1.24
CA GLU A 25 25.01 -3.85 1.83
C GLU A 25 24.59 -3.75 3.30
N VAL A 26 23.38 -4.20 3.65
CA VAL A 26 22.92 -4.29 5.05
C VAL A 26 23.85 -5.17 5.86
N GLN A 27 24.23 -6.34 5.33
CA GLN A 27 25.17 -7.24 5.98
C GLN A 27 26.53 -6.55 6.21
N SER A 28 27.04 -5.81 5.22
CA SER A 28 28.30 -5.05 5.35
C SER A 28 28.25 -4.02 6.48
N ILE A 29 27.11 -3.32 6.66
CA ILE A 29 26.92 -2.38 7.78
C ILE A 29 26.91 -3.16 9.11
N MET A 30 26.16 -4.27 9.20
CA MET A 30 26.09 -5.09 10.39
C MET A 30 27.47 -5.63 10.78
N ASP A 31 28.27 -6.06 9.82
CA ASP A 31 29.64 -6.55 10.04
C ASP A 31 30.57 -5.44 10.54
N LYS A 32 30.46 -4.23 9.98
CA LYS A 32 31.19 -3.05 10.48
C LYS A 32 30.83 -2.70 11.91
N MET A 33 29.52 -2.72 12.24
CA MET A 33 29.05 -2.48 13.61
C MET A 33 29.58 -3.55 14.57
N ALA A 34 29.57 -4.81 14.17
CA ALA A 34 30.10 -5.91 14.97
C ALA A 34 31.63 -5.78 15.19
N ALA A 35 32.39 -5.47 14.14
CA ALA A 35 33.85 -5.28 14.22
C ALA A 35 34.27 -4.12 15.12
N THR A 36 33.44 -3.07 15.22
CA THR A 36 33.69 -1.90 16.08
C THR A 36 33.00 -1.98 17.44
N ASN A 37 32.35 -3.10 17.77
CA ASN A 37 31.47 -3.24 18.94
C ASN A 37 30.40 -2.13 19.05
N GLN A 38 30.01 -1.57 17.94
CA GLN A 38 28.97 -0.54 17.86
C GLN A 38 27.59 -1.20 17.96
N THR A 39 26.79 -0.73 18.90
CA THR A 39 25.43 -1.28 19.13
C THR A 39 24.33 -0.41 18.53
N GLN A 40 24.68 0.78 18.08
CA GLN A 40 23.74 1.74 17.51
C GLN A 40 24.16 2.13 16.10
N LEU A 41 23.21 2.12 15.19
CA LEU A 41 23.32 2.67 13.85
C LEU A 41 23.44 4.20 13.94
N THR A 42 24.23 4.80 13.08
CA THR A 42 24.43 6.24 12.98
C THR A 42 24.21 6.72 11.54
N ASP A 43 23.87 8.00 11.39
CA ASP A 43 23.74 8.62 10.07
C ASP A 43 25.02 8.52 9.24
N SER A 44 26.20 8.58 9.88
CA SER A 44 27.47 8.39 9.19
C SER A 44 27.57 7.02 8.53
N LEU A 45 27.23 5.94 9.25
CA LEU A 45 27.25 4.58 8.69
C LEU A 45 26.27 4.42 7.52
N LEU A 46 25.10 5.06 7.61
CA LEU A 46 24.11 5.05 6.53
C LEU A 46 24.60 5.85 5.32
N ASN A 47 25.15 7.03 5.53
CA ASN A 47 25.67 7.89 4.45
C ASN A 47 26.89 7.31 3.75
N ASP A 48 27.72 6.56 4.48
CA ASP A 48 28.90 5.87 3.93
C ASP A 48 28.53 4.55 3.21
N SER A 49 27.25 4.17 3.25
CA SER A 49 26.74 2.97 2.61
C SER A 49 26.19 3.27 1.21
N LYS A 50 25.98 2.20 0.44
CA LYS A 50 25.34 2.27 -0.88
C LYS A 50 23.82 2.05 -0.81
N LEU A 51 23.20 1.96 0.38
CA LEU A 51 21.78 1.65 0.52
C LEU A 51 20.90 2.64 -0.26
N ALA A 52 21.09 3.93 -0.03
CA ALA A 52 20.32 4.97 -0.72
C ALA A 52 20.48 4.89 -2.24
N GLN A 53 21.72 4.70 -2.73
CA GLN A 53 22.00 4.57 -4.17
C GLN A 53 21.28 3.35 -4.78
N ILE A 54 21.38 2.18 -4.16
CA ILE A 54 20.72 0.95 -4.65
C ILE A 54 19.20 1.15 -4.70
N MET A 55 18.63 1.78 -3.68
CA MET A 55 17.19 2.07 -3.63
C MET A 55 16.77 3.10 -4.69
N GLN A 56 17.57 4.14 -4.95
CA GLN A 56 17.35 5.11 -6.03
C GLN A 56 17.34 4.41 -7.40
N GLU A 57 18.35 3.57 -7.67
CA GLU A 57 18.44 2.82 -8.92
C GLU A 57 17.26 1.86 -9.10
N ALA A 58 16.78 1.24 -8.01
CA ALA A 58 15.66 0.31 -8.04
C ALA A 58 14.32 1.00 -8.27
N SER A 59 14.07 2.10 -7.59
CA SER A 59 12.74 2.76 -7.54
C SER A 59 12.60 3.91 -8.54
N GLY A 60 13.71 4.47 -9.01
CA GLY A 60 13.73 5.64 -9.89
C GLY A 60 13.63 6.98 -9.18
N PHE A 61 13.54 7.03 -7.83
CA PHE A 61 13.64 8.29 -7.09
C PHE A 61 15.05 8.88 -7.20
N GLU A 62 15.16 10.17 -7.53
CA GLU A 62 16.43 10.85 -7.69
C GLU A 62 17.12 11.13 -6.35
N LYS A 63 16.34 11.25 -5.27
CA LYS A 63 16.87 11.55 -3.94
C LYS A 63 16.20 10.72 -2.86
N ILE A 64 16.97 9.80 -2.27
CA ILE A 64 16.59 9.06 -1.08
C ILE A 64 17.60 9.41 0.02
N THR A 65 17.10 9.82 1.18
CA THR A 65 17.89 10.10 2.37
C THR A 65 17.61 9.03 3.41
N MET A 66 18.65 8.48 3.99
CA MET A 66 18.55 7.50 5.08
C MET A 66 18.95 8.19 6.38
N ILE A 67 18.18 8.00 7.45
CA ILE A 67 18.48 8.53 8.77
C ILE A 67 18.39 7.46 9.85
N ALA A 68 19.23 7.55 10.87
CA ALA A 68 19.18 6.69 12.06
C ALA A 68 18.30 7.35 13.13
N ASP A 69 17.21 6.67 13.54
CA ASP A 69 16.29 7.20 14.54
C ASP A 69 16.48 6.54 15.91
N ALA A 70 16.75 7.36 16.92
CA ALA A 70 16.88 6.91 18.30
C ALA A 70 15.54 6.77 19.04
N GLN A 71 14.47 7.41 18.56
CA GLN A 71 13.16 7.40 19.21
C GLN A 71 12.38 6.10 18.94
N ALA A 72 12.62 5.49 17.80
CA ALA A 72 12.01 4.22 17.40
C ALA A 72 13.08 3.14 17.18
N PRO A 73 13.75 2.63 18.24
CA PRO A 73 15.03 1.92 18.14
C PRO A 73 14.96 0.62 17.32
N ILE A 74 13.83 -0.09 17.32
CA ILE A 74 13.63 -1.32 16.55
C ILE A 74 12.40 -1.14 15.66
N ASN A 75 12.48 -0.18 14.75
CA ASN A 75 11.44 0.10 13.77
C ASN A 75 12.07 0.73 12.52
N ALA A 76 11.37 0.68 11.40
CA ALA A 76 11.66 1.51 10.24
C ALA A 76 10.38 2.19 9.80
N TYR A 77 10.51 3.36 9.20
CA TYR A 77 9.38 4.09 8.66
C TYR A 77 9.83 5.10 7.61
N THR A 78 8.95 5.36 6.64
CA THR A 78 9.14 6.49 5.74
C THR A 78 8.54 7.76 6.35
N GLN A 79 9.24 8.88 6.20
CA GLN A 79 8.72 10.16 6.66
C GLN A 79 7.67 10.71 5.70
N ALA A 80 6.67 11.39 6.25
CA ALA A 80 5.63 12.01 5.45
C ALA A 80 6.23 12.96 4.40
N ILE A 81 5.90 12.74 3.14
CA ILE A 81 6.38 13.54 2.02
C ILE A 81 5.84 14.96 2.16
N THR A 82 6.75 15.94 2.25
CA THR A 82 6.42 17.36 2.30
C THR A 82 7.02 18.06 1.08
N LEU A 83 6.14 18.56 0.20
CA LEU A 83 6.55 19.28 -1.00
C LEU A 83 6.48 20.79 -0.76
N SER A 84 7.57 21.48 -1.08
CA SER A 84 7.56 22.96 -1.10
C SER A 84 6.61 23.48 -2.19
N LYS A 85 6.09 24.70 -2.02
CA LYS A 85 5.20 25.32 -3.02
C LYS A 85 5.83 25.41 -4.42
N ASN A 86 7.14 25.51 -4.48
CA ASN A 86 7.92 25.65 -5.73
C ASN A 86 8.54 24.33 -6.19
N HIS A 87 8.05 23.20 -5.67
CA HIS A 87 8.55 21.90 -6.11
C HIS A 87 8.12 21.62 -7.56
N VAL A 88 9.01 21.05 -8.33
CA VAL A 88 8.81 20.74 -9.77
C VAL A 88 7.56 19.89 -10.03
N PHE A 89 7.19 19.05 -9.08
CA PHE A 89 5.95 18.29 -9.14
C PHE A 89 4.72 19.20 -9.21
N ASN A 90 4.67 20.27 -8.37
CA ASN A 90 3.58 21.23 -8.38
C ASN A 90 3.50 22.00 -9.71
N ASP A 91 4.65 22.32 -10.31
CA ASP A 91 4.68 22.99 -11.60
C ASP A 91 4.20 22.05 -12.72
N SER A 92 4.56 20.77 -12.68
CA SER A 92 4.06 19.77 -13.62
C SER A 92 2.54 19.62 -13.54
N ILE A 93 1.98 19.61 -12.34
CA ILE A 93 0.53 19.58 -12.13
C ILE A 93 -0.12 20.87 -12.62
N ARG A 94 0.43 22.06 -12.29
CA ARG A 94 -0.10 23.34 -12.80
C ARG A 94 -0.07 23.39 -14.33
N GLN A 95 1.01 22.96 -14.95
CA GLN A 95 1.14 22.92 -16.40
C GLN A 95 0.10 22.00 -17.03
N ALA A 96 -0.16 20.84 -16.42
CA ALA A 96 -1.21 19.93 -16.85
C ALA A 96 -2.62 20.55 -16.73
N TYR A 97 -2.87 21.42 -15.74
CA TYR A 97 -4.16 22.11 -15.56
C TYR A 97 -4.31 23.42 -16.36
N SER A 98 -3.21 24.14 -16.66
CA SER A 98 -3.28 25.53 -17.14
C SER A 98 -3.45 25.70 -18.66
N GLY A 99 -3.51 24.64 -19.44
CA GLY A 99 -3.49 24.72 -20.90
C GLY A 99 -4.81 24.45 -21.65
N HIS A 100 -5.97 24.37 -20.97
CA HIS A 100 -7.08 23.63 -21.55
C HIS A 100 -8.42 24.37 -21.61
N ALA A 101 -8.60 25.09 -22.70
CA ALA A 101 -9.94 25.48 -23.21
C ALA A 101 -10.68 24.26 -23.83
N ASP A 102 -9.98 23.17 -24.17
CA ASP A 102 -10.55 22.01 -24.86
C ASP A 102 -10.46 20.75 -23.99
N ALA A 103 -11.53 20.51 -23.25
CA ALA A 103 -11.64 19.45 -22.25
C ALA A 103 -11.53 18.04 -22.84
N TYR A 104 -11.92 17.83 -24.10
CA TYR A 104 -11.91 16.51 -24.75
C TYR A 104 -10.48 16.03 -25.10
N ASN A 105 -9.62 16.96 -25.49
CA ASN A 105 -8.22 16.67 -25.72
C ASN A 105 -7.39 16.60 -24.43
N LEU A 106 -7.93 17.08 -23.32
CA LEU A 106 -7.28 17.05 -22.02
C LEU A 106 -7.07 15.62 -21.53
N TYR A 107 -8.08 14.78 -21.64
CA TYR A 107 -8.00 13.38 -21.19
C TYR A 107 -6.83 12.63 -21.84
N ARG A 108 -6.68 12.72 -23.17
CA ARG A 108 -5.58 12.10 -23.89
C ARG A 108 -4.22 12.70 -23.54
N ARG A 109 -4.15 14.02 -23.32
CA ARG A 109 -2.90 14.71 -22.97
C ARG A 109 -2.51 14.49 -21.51
N VAL A 110 -3.46 14.45 -20.61
CA VAL A 110 -3.21 14.21 -19.18
C VAL A 110 -2.77 12.78 -18.96
N SER A 111 -3.42 11.81 -19.57
CA SER A 111 -2.94 10.44 -19.53
C SER A 111 -1.52 10.35 -20.07
N ASN A 112 -1.17 11.09 -21.13
CA ASN A 112 0.20 11.10 -21.70
C ASN A 112 1.22 11.88 -20.87
N VAL A 113 0.82 12.91 -20.11
CA VAL A 113 1.74 13.70 -19.26
C VAL A 113 2.04 12.99 -17.94
N LEU A 114 1.07 12.26 -17.40
CA LEU A 114 1.23 11.55 -16.13
C LEU A 114 1.41 10.03 -16.29
N THR A 115 0.97 9.43 -17.40
CA THR A 115 1.23 8.02 -17.73
C THR A 115 2.71 7.81 -18.05
N GLY A 116 3.30 6.78 -17.49
CA GLY A 116 4.72 6.48 -17.59
C GLY A 116 5.56 7.10 -16.48
N GLN A 117 4.98 7.91 -15.59
CA GLN A 117 5.69 8.43 -14.43
C GLN A 117 5.60 7.49 -13.21
N ILE A 118 4.57 6.64 -13.16
CA ILE A 118 4.42 5.55 -12.20
C ILE A 118 4.27 4.26 -13.00
N ASP A 119 5.28 3.42 -12.96
CA ASP A 119 5.31 2.17 -13.70
C ASP A 119 5.04 0.99 -12.77
N LEU A 120 3.83 0.45 -12.86
CA LEU A 120 3.40 -0.71 -12.06
C LEU A 120 4.04 -2.02 -12.53
N GLU A 121 4.55 -2.07 -13.77
CA GLU A 121 5.21 -3.25 -14.32
C GLU A 121 6.67 -3.37 -13.90
N THR A 122 7.32 -2.26 -13.59
CA THR A 122 8.73 -2.25 -13.13
C THR A 122 8.89 -1.82 -11.67
N GLY A 123 7.85 -1.29 -11.03
CA GLY A 123 7.91 -0.74 -9.67
C GLY A 123 8.74 0.55 -9.59
N ARG A 124 8.81 1.32 -10.69
CA ARG A 124 9.64 2.52 -10.78
C ARG A 124 8.81 3.78 -10.98
N VAL A 125 9.36 4.88 -10.49
CA VAL A 125 8.85 6.22 -10.76
C VAL A 125 9.77 6.96 -11.73
N SER A 126 9.23 7.94 -12.47
CA SER A 126 9.98 8.78 -13.41
C SER A 126 9.37 10.18 -13.51
N GLY A 127 10.03 11.08 -14.25
CA GLY A 127 9.54 12.44 -14.50
C GLY A 127 9.40 13.26 -13.22
N ALA A 128 8.25 13.91 -13.02
CA ALA A 128 8.04 14.75 -11.82
C ALA A 128 8.01 13.95 -10.51
N PHE A 129 7.60 12.69 -10.55
CA PHE A 129 7.55 11.82 -9.36
C PHE A 129 8.95 11.40 -8.90
N SER A 130 9.91 11.20 -9.82
CA SER A 130 11.29 10.87 -9.45
C SER A 130 11.99 11.96 -8.64
N LYS A 131 11.52 13.19 -8.75
CA LYS A 131 12.05 14.37 -8.03
C LYS A 131 11.48 14.57 -6.63
N ILE A 132 10.51 13.77 -6.23
CA ILE A 132 9.96 13.79 -4.87
C ILE A 132 11.05 13.26 -3.91
N PRO A 133 11.49 14.07 -2.92
CA PRO A 133 12.50 13.62 -1.99
C PRO A 133 11.91 12.63 -1.00
N ILE A 134 12.58 11.50 -0.84
CA ILE A 134 12.19 10.43 0.07
C ILE A 134 13.13 10.42 1.27
N THR A 135 12.58 10.20 2.46
CA THR A 135 13.36 10.01 3.67
C THR A 135 12.90 8.75 4.39
N ILE A 136 13.78 7.77 4.51
CA ILE A 136 13.54 6.52 5.23
C ILE A 136 14.34 6.56 6.53
N ALA A 137 13.64 6.39 7.65
CA ALA A 137 14.21 6.32 8.97
C ALA A 137 14.37 4.86 9.40
N LEU A 138 15.55 4.51 9.84
CA LEU A 138 15.86 3.22 10.47
C LEU A 138 16.10 3.44 11.95
N GLY A 139 15.42 2.69 12.78
CA GLY A 139 15.68 2.67 14.21
C GLY A 139 17.16 2.35 14.49
N ASN A 140 17.77 3.11 15.38
CA ASN A 140 19.21 3.02 15.61
C ASN A 140 19.68 1.65 16.14
N GLN A 141 18.78 0.78 16.57
CA GLN A 141 19.09 -0.60 16.98
C GLN A 141 18.61 -1.68 16.01
N MET A 142 18.00 -1.29 14.88
CA MET A 142 17.48 -2.24 13.89
C MET A 142 18.55 -3.22 13.40
N LEU A 143 19.74 -2.71 13.11
CA LEU A 143 20.87 -3.52 12.59
C LEU A 143 21.77 -4.11 13.70
N ASN A 144 21.39 -3.98 14.99
CA ASN A 144 22.16 -4.52 16.08
C ASN A 144 22.05 -6.06 16.09
N PRO A 145 23.19 -6.81 15.96
CA PRO A 145 23.17 -8.27 15.91
C PRO A 145 22.56 -8.93 17.16
N LYS A 146 22.54 -8.23 18.30
CA LYS A 146 21.95 -8.73 19.55
C LYS A 146 20.44 -9.01 19.46
N HIS A 147 19.75 -8.34 18.55
CA HIS A 147 18.32 -8.56 18.32
C HIS A 147 18.05 -9.78 17.42
N GLY A 148 19.07 -10.32 16.79
CA GLY A 148 18.97 -11.50 15.93
C GLY A 148 18.17 -11.26 14.65
N ILE A 149 17.90 -10.00 14.29
CA ILE A 149 17.27 -9.66 13.00
C ILE A 149 18.34 -9.81 11.92
N THR A 150 18.07 -10.62 10.92
CA THR A 150 19.03 -10.90 9.84
C THR A 150 19.12 -9.75 8.84
N ALA A 151 20.18 -9.72 8.02
CA ALA A 151 20.30 -8.75 6.94
C ALA A 151 19.16 -8.86 5.93
N GLU A 152 18.69 -10.07 5.64
CA GLU A 152 17.54 -10.32 4.75
C GLU A 152 16.25 -9.74 5.35
N GLU A 153 16.00 -9.96 6.64
CA GLU A 153 14.84 -9.44 7.34
C GLU A 153 14.83 -7.89 7.37
N ASN A 154 15.98 -7.28 7.68
CA ASN A 154 16.13 -5.82 7.63
C ASN A 154 15.93 -5.27 6.22
N THR A 155 16.46 -5.94 5.20
CA THR A 155 16.29 -5.56 3.80
C THR A 155 14.82 -5.65 3.37
N ALA A 156 14.09 -6.66 3.83
CA ALA A 156 12.68 -6.79 3.53
C ALA A 156 11.87 -5.63 4.10
N ILE A 157 12.19 -5.20 5.31
CA ILE A 157 11.56 -4.03 5.95
C ILE A 157 11.90 -2.75 5.17
N LEU A 158 13.16 -2.55 4.75
CA LEU A 158 13.54 -1.41 3.92
C LEU A 158 12.79 -1.34 2.59
N LEU A 159 12.60 -2.48 1.93
CA LEU A 159 11.82 -2.55 0.69
C LEU A 159 10.34 -2.30 0.93
N HIS A 160 9.81 -2.66 2.08
CA HIS A 160 8.45 -2.33 2.48
C HIS A 160 8.29 -0.81 2.67
N GLU A 161 9.23 -0.16 3.36
CA GLU A 161 9.19 1.30 3.53
C GLU A 161 9.29 2.04 2.19
N LEU A 162 10.18 1.60 1.30
CA LEU A 162 10.24 2.12 -0.07
C LEU A 162 8.92 1.87 -0.84
N GLY A 163 8.26 0.76 -0.56
CA GLY A 163 6.94 0.43 -1.10
C GLY A 163 5.86 1.43 -0.68
N HIS A 164 5.93 1.99 0.54
CA HIS A 164 5.04 3.07 0.96
C HIS A 164 5.23 4.33 0.11
N ASP A 165 6.46 4.72 -0.16
CA ASP A 165 6.75 5.90 -0.98
C ASP A 165 6.26 5.71 -2.42
N PHE A 166 6.50 4.53 -3.00
CA PHE A 166 5.98 4.16 -4.33
C PHE A 166 4.45 4.20 -4.34
N THR A 167 3.81 3.61 -3.35
CA THR A 167 2.34 3.56 -3.21
C THR A 167 1.74 4.94 -3.02
N TYR A 168 2.40 5.81 -2.25
CA TYR A 168 1.99 7.20 -2.09
C TYR A 168 2.02 7.93 -3.44
N CYS A 169 3.11 7.82 -4.19
CA CYS A 169 3.22 8.40 -5.52
C CYS A 169 2.15 7.87 -6.48
N TYR A 170 1.86 6.57 -6.42
CA TYR A 170 0.80 5.94 -7.20
C TYR A 170 -0.58 6.48 -6.84
N ALA A 171 -0.92 6.56 -5.54
CA ALA A 171 -2.18 7.13 -5.08
C ALA A 171 -2.31 8.60 -5.48
N LEU A 172 -1.23 9.37 -5.40
CA LEU A 172 -1.18 10.76 -5.81
C LEU A 172 -1.38 10.91 -7.32
N HIS A 173 -0.66 10.12 -8.13
CA HIS A 173 -0.82 10.09 -9.60
C HIS A 173 -2.28 9.80 -9.99
N TYR A 174 -2.84 8.75 -9.42
CA TYR A 174 -4.21 8.34 -9.70
C TYR A 174 -5.22 9.42 -9.30
N SER A 175 -5.06 10.03 -8.12
CA SER A 175 -5.93 11.11 -7.65
C SER A 175 -5.86 12.34 -8.55
N CYS A 176 -4.66 12.74 -8.96
CA CYS A 176 -4.48 13.83 -9.89
C CYS A 176 -5.17 13.53 -11.22
N THR A 177 -4.92 12.37 -11.82
CA THR A 177 -5.52 11.97 -13.10
C THR A 177 -7.04 11.93 -13.02
N THR A 178 -7.60 11.33 -11.97
CA THR A 178 -9.06 11.26 -11.78
C THR A 178 -9.68 12.65 -11.64
N ASN A 179 -9.10 13.51 -10.80
CA ASN A 179 -9.61 14.87 -10.64
C ASN A 179 -9.58 15.66 -11.95
N MET A 180 -8.51 15.49 -12.73
CA MET A 180 -8.41 16.13 -14.05
C MET A 180 -9.48 15.64 -15.03
N VAL A 181 -9.76 14.34 -15.05
CA VAL A 181 -10.85 13.77 -15.87
C VAL A 181 -12.21 14.31 -15.43
N LEU A 182 -12.48 14.38 -14.12
CA LEU A 182 -13.74 14.91 -13.59
C LEU A 182 -13.91 16.41 -13.93
N HIS A 183 -12.84 17.20 -13.79
CA HIS A 183 -12.85 18.62 -14.18
C HIS A 183 -13.06 18.80 -15.68
N ALA A 184 -12.38 18.03 -16.52
CA ALA A 184 -12.52 18.06 -17.96
C ALA A 184 -13.95 17.70 -18.38
N ALA A 185 -14.50 16.64 -17.82
CA ALA A 185 -15.87 16.20 -18.09
C ALA A 185 -16.92 17.27 -17.69
N ALA A 186 -16.78 17.87 -16.49
CA ALA A 186 -17.69 18.92 -16.04
C ALA A 186 -17.63 20.15 -16.94
N ASN A 187 -16.45 20.58 -17.38
CA ASN A 187 -16.28 21.66 -18.33
C ASN A 187 -16.88 21.35 -19.71
N ALA A 188 -16.68 20.14 -20.22
CA ALA A 188 -17.22 19.67 -21.49
C ALA A 188 -18.76 19.63 -21.43
N LEU A 189 -19.36 19.15 -20.36
CA LEU A 189 -20.81 19.14 -20.15
C LEU A 189 -21.39 20.55 -20.07
N LEU A 190 -20.69 21.47 -19.41
CA LEU A 190 -21.11 22.87 -19.34
C LEU A 190 -21.06 23.56 -20.71
N ALA A 191 -20.01 23.28 -21.50
CA ALA A 191 -19.82 23.88 -22.83
C ALA A 191 -20.73 23.26 -23.91
N ALA A 192 -21.27 22.06 -23.68
CA ALA A 192 -22.11 21.37 -24.64
C ALA A 192 -23.49 22.05 -24.76
N GLY A 193 -23.79 22.58 -25.95
CA GLY A 193 -25.09 23.26 -26.24
C GLY A 193 -26.25 22.31 -26.50
N GLU A 194 -25.96 21.08 -26.95
CA GLU A 194 -26.98 20.11 -27.36
C GLU A 194 -27.09 18.96 -26.38
N VAL A 195 -28.31 18.50 -26.11
CA VAL A 195 -28.63 17.35 -25.26
C VAL A 195 -27.89 16.09 -25.71
N LYS A 196 -27.84 15.85 -27.02
CA LYS A 196 -27.16 14.71 -27.63
C LYS A 196 -25.65 14.71 -27.34
N GLN A 197 -25.00 15.87 -27.36
CA GLN A 197 -23.59 16.03 -27.03
C GLN A 197 -23.35 15.72 -25.54
N LYS A 198 -24.21 16.23 -24.64
CA LYS A 198 -24.12 15.94 -23.20
C LYS A 198 -24.23 14.46 -22.92
N HIS A 199 -25.16 13.74 -23.59
CA HIS A 199 -25.26 12.27 -23.45
C HIS A 199 -24.00 11.54 -23.93
N ALA A 200 -23.43 11.96 -25.06
CA ALA A 200 -22.20 11.38 -25.56
C ALA A 200 -21.03 11.54 -24.58
N ILE A 201 -20.89 12.74 -24.00
CA ILE A 201 -19.86 13.01 -22.97
C ILE A 201 -20.09 12.16 -21.71
N MET A 202 -21.34 12.05 -21.24
CA MET A 202 -21.67 11.22 -20.08
C MET A 202 -21.33 9.75 -20.32
N SER A 203 -21.67 9.21 -21.50
CA SER A 203 -21.32 7.84 -21.88
C SER A 203 -19.81 7.61 -21.91
N ASP A 204 -19.05 8.58 -22.41
CA ASP A 204 -17.58 8.52 -22.44
C ASP A 204 -16.99 8.51 -21.01
N VAL A 205 -17.55 9.34 -20.11
CA VAL A 205 -17.15 9.39 -18.70
C VAL A 205 -17.49 8.07 -17.99
N GLU A 206 -18.67 7.51 -18.25
CA GLU A 206 -19.08 6.20 -17.73
C GLU A 206 -18.07 5.11 -18.13
N ASN A 207 -17.72 5.07 -19.41
CA ASN A 207 -16.76 4.08 -19.93
C ASN A 207 -15.36 4.31 -19.38
N THR A 208 -14.92 5.56 -19.30
CA THR A 208 -13.57 5.93 -18.87
C THR A 208 -13.34 5.68 -17.37
N LEU A 209 -14.29 6.12 -16.54
CA LEU A 209 -14.20 5.98 -15.08
C LEU A 209 -14.85 4.69 -14.57
N GLY A 210 -15.53 3.93 -15.44
CA GLY A 210 -16.28 2.72 -15.07
C GLY A 210 -17.36 3.01 -14.02
N ILE A 211 -18.00 4.18 -14.10
CA ILE A 211 -19.11 4.58 -13.24
C ILE A 211 -20.43 4.43 -13.99
N LYS A 212 -21.54 4.53 -13.26
CA LYS A 212 -22.88 4.60 -13.85
C LYS A 212 -23.54 5.90 -13.44
N ILE A 213 -24.05 6.65 -14.43
CA ILE A 213 -24.76 7.92 -14.22
C ILE A 213 -26.27 7.65 -14.42
N ASP A 214 -26.96 7.28 -13.34
CA ASP A 214 -28.36 6.86 -13.41
C ASP A 214 -29.33 8.01 -13.71
N ASN A 215 -28.95 9.25 -13.38
CA ASN A 215 -29.78 10.46 -13.51
C ASN A 215 -29.35 11.35 -14.69
N GLN A 216 -28.97 10.76 -15.82
CA GLN A 216 -28.52 11.52 -17.01
C GLN A 216 -29.54 12.57 -17.48
N ALA A 217 -30.85 12.23 -17.43
CA ALA A 217 -31.91 13.16 -17.82
C ALA A 217 -32.00 14.44 -16.94
N GLU A 218 -31.64 14.32 -15.68
CA GLU A 218 -31.55 15.46 -14.75
C GLU A 218 -30.26 16.26 -15.00
N LEU A 219 -29.14 15.56 -15.16
CA LEU A 219 -27.85 16.18 -15.42
C LEU A 219 -27.83 17.04 -16.67
N VAL A 220 -28.52 16.61 -17.72
CA VAL A 220 -28.62 17.38 -18.98
C VAL A 220 -29.14 18.83 -18.77
N ASN A 221 -29.97 19.02 -17.74
CA ASN A 221 -30.58 20.32 -17.43
C ASN A 221 -29.72 21.22 -16.52
N TYR A 222 -28.55 20.74 -16.07
CA TYR A 222 -27.68 21.58 -15.26
C TYR A 222 -27.05 22.68 -16.11
N ASP A 223 -26.91 23.86 -15.50
CA ASP A 223 -26.36 25.08 -16.11
C ASP A 223 -25.08 25.57 -15.41
N LYS A 224 -24.66 24.88 -14.34
CA LYS A 224 -23.50 25.25 -13.53
C LYS A 224 -22.46 24.14 -13.48
N TYR A 225 -21.22 24.56 -13.55
CA TYR A 225 -20.04 23.67 -13.41
C TYR A 225 -20.11 22.81 -12.15
N ASP A 226 -20.40 23.42 -11.00
CA ASP A 226 -20.42 22.72 -9.71
C ASP A 226 -21.43 21.58 -9.68
N GLY A 227 -22.57 21.74 -10.33
CA GLY A 227 -23.61 20.71 -10.44
C GLY A 227 -23.06 19.45 -11.14
N TYR A 228 -22.42 19.64 -12.29
CA TYR A 228 -21.78 18.55 -13.03
C TYR A 228 -20.66 17.91 -12.21
N TYR A 229 -19.71 18.72 -11.71
CA TYR A 229 -18.54 18.23 -11.01
C TYR A 229 -18.91 17.43 -9.76
N ILE A 230 -19.80 17.97 -8.91
CA ILE A 230 -20.23 17.31 -7.67
C ILE A 230 -20.94 15.98 -7.98
N THR A 231 -21.79 15.95 -9.00
CA THR A 231 -22.51 14.73 -9.37
C THR A 231 -21.53 13.65 -9.86
N LEU A 232 -20.62 13.98 -10.77
CA LEU A 232 -19.61 13.03 -11.25
C LEU A 232 -18.70 12.55 -10.12
N LEU A 233 -18.27 13.47 -9.26
CA LEU A 233 -17.45 13.16 -8.08
C LEU A 233 -18.19 12.21 -7.12
N THR A 234 -19.49 12.44 -6.89
CA THR A 234 -20.30 11.59 -6.01
C THR A 234 -20.46 10.19 -6.59
N LYS A 235 -20.72 10.05 -7.88
CA LYS A 235 -20.83 8.75 -8.55
C LYS A 235 -19.50 7.99 -8.54
N TYR A 236 -18.40 8.68 -8.77
CA TYR A 236 -17.08 8.09 -8.71
C TYR A 236 -16.73 7.64 -7.27
N SER A 237 -17.03 8.47 -6.27
CA SER A 237 -16.83 8.14 -4.87
C SER A 237 -17.67 6.94 -4.41
N ALA A 238 -18.91 6.83 -4.89
CA ALA A 238 -19.78 5.69 -4.62
C ALA A 238 -19.18 4.39 -5.18
N LYS A 239 -18.70 4.41 -6.44
CA LYS A 239 -18.01 3.26 -7.03
C LYS A 239 -16.81 2.80 -6.20
N ILE A 240 -15.98 3.73 -5.74
CA ILE A 240 -14.83 3.41 -4.90
C ILE A 240 -15.30 2.82 -3.58
N TYR A 241 -16.32 3.43 -2.96
CA TYR A 241 -16.88 2.93 -1.71
C TYR A 241 -17.41 1.51 -1.86
N ASP A 242 -18.11 1.19 -2.95
CA ASP A 242 -18.64 -0.14 -3.24
C ASP A 242 -17.53 -1.17 -3.49
N ALA A 243 -16.45 -0.74 -4.16
CA ALA A 243 -15.32 -1.63 -4.48
C ALA A 243 -14.40 -1.90 -3.27
N VAL A 244 -14.14 -0.88 -2.46
CA VAL A 244 -13.08 -0.90 -1.44
C VAL A 244 -13.62 -0.72 -0.01
N GLY A 245 -14.87 -0.27 0.13
CA GLY A 245 -15.50 0.04 1.43
C GLY A 245 -14.99 1.32 2.09
N ALA A 246 -14.25 2.17 1.35
CA ALA A 246 -13.73 3.44 1.83
C ALA A 246 -13.72 4.50 0.72
N THR A 247 -14.00 5.76 1.07
CA THR A 247 -14.04 6.89 0.13
C THR A 247 -12.74 7.69 0.08
N ALA A 248 -11.78 7.38 0.93
CA ALA A 248 -10.50 8.06 1.05
C ALA A 248 -9.35 7.07 1.10
N TYR A 249 -8.13 7.59 1.07
CA TYR A 249 -6.89 6.83 1.25
C TYR A 249 -7.03 5.83 2.42
N ASN A 250 -6.96 4.56 2.10
CA ASN A 250 -7.06 3.50 3.08
C ASN A 250 -5.63 3.07 3.46
N THR A 251 -5.22 3.41 4.68
CA THR A 251 -3.89 3.06 5.21
C THR A 251 -3.60 1.57 5.11
N ASN A 252 -4.61 0.72 5.38
CA ASN A 252 -4.47 -0.73 5.29
C ASN A 252 -4.12 -1.19 3.86
N MET A 253 -4.68 -0.55 2.85
CA MET A 253 -4.40 -0.85 1.45
C MET A 253 -2.98 -0.42 1.06
N CYS A 254 -2.46 0.65 1.64
CA CYS A 254 -1.09 1.08 1.44
C CYS A 254 -0.09 0.10 2.05
N GLU A 255 -0.40 -0.44 3.23
CA GLU A 255 0.37 -1.53 3.83
C GLU A 255 0.41 -2.77 2.93
N GLN A 256 -0.75 -3.14 2.35
CA GLN A 256 -0.83 -4.28 1.45
C GLN A 256 0.01 -4.10 0.18
N LEU A 257 -0.01 -2.90 -0.39
CA LEU A 257 0.80 -2.60 -1.58
C LEU A 257 2.29 -2.48 -1.26
N ALA A 258 2.66 -1.94 -0.10
CA ALA A 258 4.04 -1.91 0.36
C ALA A 258 4.58 -3.34 0.59
N ASP A 259 3.77 -4.21 1.19
CA ASP A 259 4.08 -5.64 1.33
C ASP A 259 4.27 -6.32 -0.03
N MET A 260 3.36 -6.04 -0.97
CA MET A 260 3.44 -6.59 -2.32
C MET A 260 4.69 -6.08 -3.06
N PHE A 261 5.03 -4.80 -2.91
CA PHE A 261 6.25 -4.22 -3.48
C PHE A 261 7.49 -4.98 -2.98
N ALA A 262 7.61 -5.17 -1.65
CA ALA A 262 8.71 -5.95 -1.08
C ALA A 262 8.71 -7.41 -1.58
N ALA A 263 7.54 -8.07 -1.63
CA ALA A 263 7.42 -9.44 -2.10
C ALA A 263 7.81 -9.59 -3.57
N ARG A 264 7.47 -8.63 -4.43
CA ARG A 264 7.85 -8.61 -5.86
C ARG A 264 9.34 -8.42 -6.06
N HIS A 265 10.04 -7.75 -5.13
CA HIS A 265 11.50 -7.74 -5.08
C HIS A 265 12.11 -9.02 -4.51
N GLY A 266 11.30 -10.02 -4.16
CA GLY A 266 11.74 -11.33 -3.66
C GLY A 266 11.93 -11.41 -2.15
N ALA A 267 11.48 -10.39 -1.41
CA ALA A 267 11.66 -10.28 0.03
C ALA A 267 10.50 -10.88 0.87
N GLY A 268 9.49 -11.51 0.25
CA GLY A 268 8.26 -11.92 0.93
C GLY A 268 8.48 -12.82 2.16
N ALA A 269 9.33 -13.84 2.04
CA ALA A 269 9.63 -14.74 3.16
C ALA A 269 10.42 -14.03 4.28
N ALA A 270 11.39 -13.20 3.90
CA ALA A 270 12.17 -12.40 4.84
C ALA A 270 11.28 -11.36 5.56
N MET A 271 10.26 -10.82 4.88
CA MET A 271 9.28 -9.92 5.48
C MET A 271 8.45 -10.62 6.56
N VAL A 272 7.91 -11.80 6.26
CA VAL A 272 7.16 -12.61 7.25
C VAL A 272 8.05 -12.96 8.46
N SER A 273 9.28 -13.39 8.22
CA SER A 273 10.24 -13.72 9.27
C SER A 273 10.61 -12.49 10.11
N GLY A 274 10.89 -11.35 9.47
CA GLY A 274 11.28 -10.10 10.12
C GLY A 274 10.17 -9.55 11.03
N ILE A 275 8.95 -9.44 10.51
CA ILE A 275 7.79 -8.98 11.31
C ILE A 275 7.57 -9.93 12.50
N ASN A 276 7.61 -11.24 12.28
CA ASN A 276 7.46 -12.22 13.35
C ASN A 276 8.54 -12.05 14.42
N ARG A 277 9.80 -11.83 14.02
CA ARG A 277 10.92 -11.61 14.95
C ARG A 277 10.75 -10.32 15.75
N ILE A 278 10.39 -9.22 15.11
CA ILE A 278 10.08 -7.95 15.80
C ILE A 278 8.95 -8.16 16.80
N ASN A 279 7.89 -8.87 16.42
CA ASN A 279 6.79 -9.19 17.32
C ASN A 279 7.24 -10.00 18.54
N LEU A 280 8.15 -10.96 18.36
CA LEU A 280 8.72 -11.74 19.46
C LEU A 280 9.60 -10.89 20.37
N LEU A 281 10.35 -9.93 19.83
CA LEU A 281 11.15 -8.99 20.63
C LEU A 281 10.26 -8.10 21.52
N TYR A 282 9.10 -7.70 21.02
CA TYR A 282 8.13 -6.91 21.78
C TYR A 282 7.18 -7.73 22.65
N ALA A 283 7.11 -9.06 22.47
CA ALA A 283 6.20 -9.93 23.21
C ALA A 283 6.31 -9.81 24.76
N PRO A 284 7.51 -9.69 25.36
CA PRO A 284 7.63 -9.52 26.81
C PRO A 284 7.00 -8.23 27.33
N TYR A 285 6.88 -7.20 26.50
CA TYR A 285 6.31 -5.91 26.85
C TYR A 285 4.81 -5.81 26.58
N ARG A 286 4.22 -6.82 25.93
CA ARG A 286 2.78 -6.85 25.68
C ARG A 286 2.02 -7.28 26.95
N PRO A 287 0.96 -6.57 27.34
CA PRO A 287 0.14 -7.01 28.46
C PRO A 287 -0.49 -8.37 28.14
N ASN A 288 -0.63 -9.20 29.16
CA ASN A 288 -1.33 -10.50 29.02
C ASN A 288 -2.68 -10.27 28.34
N LYS A 289 -2.98 -11.02 27.27
CA LYS A 289 -4.17 -10.85 26.42
C LYS A 289 -5.47 -10.86 27.23
N TYR A 290 -5.56 -11.66 28.28
CA TYR A 290 -6.73 -11.72 29.16
C TYR A 290 -6.86 -10.45 30.01
N VAL A 291 -5.74 -9.92 30.52
CA VAL A 291 -5.69 -8.68 31.29
C VAL A 291 -6.04 -7.49 30.40
N ALA A 292 -5.52 -7.43 29.18
CA ALA A 292 -5.85 -6.40 28.20
C ALA A 292 -7.32 -6.45 27.81
N MET A 293 -7.85 -7.65 27.56
CA MET A 293 -9.27 -7.86 27.22
C MET A 293 -10.19 -7.48 28.39
N THR A 294 -9.85 -7.86 29.63
CA THR A 294 -10.64 -7.49 30.82
C THR A 294 -10.61 -5.99 31.07
N LYS A 295 -9.44 -5.33 30.95
CA LYS A 295 -9.33 -3.87 31.05
C LYS A 295 -10.14 -3.16 29.96
N SER A 296 -10.07 -3.65 28.73
CA SER A 296 -10.86 -3.10 27.61
C SER A 296 -12.37 -3.27 27.86
N LEU A 297 -12.80 -4.44 28.30
CA LEU A 297 -14.21 -4.70 28.63
C LEU A 297 -14.71 -3.80 29.78
N LEU A 298 -13.92 -3.69 30.86
CA LEU A 298 -14.22 -2.80 31.98
C LEU A 298 -14.30 -1.33 31.55
N ALA A 299 -13.37 -0.87 30.72
CA ALA A 299 -13.40 0.48 30.17
C ALA A 299 -14.67 0.71 29.34
N HIS A 300 -15.07 -0.25 28.48
CA HIS A 300 -16.31 -0.16 27.72
C HIS A 300 -17.57 -0.11 28.60
N ILE A 301 -17.60 -0.86 29.69
CA ILE A 301 -18.72 -0.84 30.64
C ILE A 301 -18.77 0.48 31.42
N LEU A 302 -17.63 0.94 31.95
CA LEU A 302 -17.53 2.17 32.74
C LEU A 302 -17.81 3.43 31.94
N PHE A 303 -17.37 3.47 30.68
CA PHE A 303 -17.54 4.62 29.79
C PHE A 303 -18.73 4.47 28.83
N PHE A 304 -19.59 3.47 29.06
CA PHE A 304 -20.74 3.18 28.19
C PHE A 304 -21.60 4.42 27.85
N PRO A 305 -21.94 5.31 28.78
CA PRO A 305 -22.76 6.50 28.50
C PRO A 305 -22.05 7.49 27.55
N VAL A 306 -20.71 7.61 27.65
CA VAL A 306 -19.88 8.47 26.79
C VAL A 306 -19.57 7.78 25.45
N MET A 307 -19.50 6.45 25.46
CA MET A 307 -19.23 5.64 24.28
C MET A 307 -20.42 5.61 23.30
N ILE A 308 -21.65 5.82 23.75
CA ILE A 308 -22.83 5.85 22.86
C ILE A 308 -22.73 6.98 21.82
N PRO A 309 -22.49 8.26 22.17
CA PRO A 309 -22.29 9.31 21.19
C PRO A 309 -21.05 9.07 20.30
N MET A 310 -19.95 8.58 20.88
CA MET A 310 -18.76 8.21 20.13
C MET A 310 -19.03 7.05 19.17
N PHE A 311 -19.82 6.08 19.57
CA PHE A 311 -20.22 4.96 18.73
C PHE A 311 -21.15 5.40 17.61
N LEU A 312 -22.09 6.32 17.89
CA LEU A 312 -22.97 6.94 16.88
C LEU A 312 -22.18 7.81 15.90
N THR A 313 -21.22 8.62 16.38
CA THR A 313 -20.30 9.37 15.50
C THR A 313 -19.40 8.45 14.71
N ALA A 314 -18.96 7.35 15.28
CA ALA A 314 -18.16 6.33 14.58
C ALA A 314 -18.98 5.53 13.55
N LEU A 315 -20.28 5.36 13.75
CA LEU A 315 -21.18 4.84 12.73
C LEU A 315 -21.31 5.79 11.53
N CYS A 316 -21.12 7.09 11.77
CA CYS A 316 -21.17 8.13 10.74
C CYS A 316 -19.79 8.47 10.15
N SER A 317 -18.67 8.16 10.82
CA SER A 317 -17.31 8.40 10.34
C SER A 317 -16.62 7.09 9.99
N ASN A 318 -15.95 7.07 8.81
CA ASN A 318 -15.25 5.88 8.34
C ASN A 318 -13.93 5.59 9.08
N ASP A 319 -13.42 6.53 9.88
CA ASP A 319 -12.04 6.52 10.35
C ASP A 319 -11.80 5.79 11.68
N TRP A 320 -12.84 5.47 12.43
CA TRP A 320 -12.66 5.04 13.82
C TRP A 320 -12.34 3.56 14.04
N VAL A 321 -12.47 2.72 13.03
CA VAL A 321 -12.32 1.24 13.17
C VAL A 321 -11.31 0.65 12.18
N SER A 322 -10.65 1.45 11.37
CA SER A 322 -9.55 0.97 10.55
C SER A 322 -8.33 0.79 11.44
N ALA A 323 -8.05 -0.45 11.85
CA ALA A 323 -6.70 -0.78 12.29
C ALA A 323 -5.77 -0.43 11.12
N THR A 324 -4.74 0.37 11.38
CA THR A 324 -3.75 0.79 10.39
C THR A 324 -3.09 -0.43 9.74
N TYR A 325 -2.99 -1.51 10.49
CA TYR A 325 -2.42 -2.77 10.04
C TYR A 325 -3.46 -3.90 10.05
N ASP A 326 -3.39 -4.78 9.09
CA ASP A 326 -4.04 -6.09 9.15
C ASP A 326 -3.50 -6.87 10.35
N VAL A 327 -4.29 -7.86 10.80
CA VAL A 327 -3.79 -8.86 11.74
C VAL A 327 -2.58 -9.56 11.09
N ASP A 328 -1.48 -9.70 11.83
CA ASP A 328 -0.21 -10.24 11.32
C ASP A 328 -0.40 -11.55 10.54
N LYS A 329 -1.28 -12.42 11.02
CA LYS A 329 -1.58 -13.69 10.35
C LYS A 329 -2.16 -13.49 8.94
N ASP A 330 -3.08 -12.54 8.75
CA ASP A 330 -3.68 -12.25 7.44
C ASP A 330 -2.62 -11.65 6.49
N ARG A 331 -1.71 -10.82 7.03
CA ARG A 331 -0.58 -10.25 6.31
C ARG A 331 0.39 -11.34 5.83
N PHE A 332 0.72 -12.29 6.71
CA PHE A 332 1.61 -13.42 6.39
C PHE A 332 0.98 -14.35 5.34
N ILE A 333 -0.31 -14.65 5.44
CA ILE A 333 -1.06 -15.43 4.47
C ILE A 333 -0.99 -14.76 3.09
N ARG A 334 -1.18 -13.45 3.02
CA ARG A 334 -1.12 -12.69 1.77
C ARG A 334 0.26 -12.76 1.11
N LEU A 335 1.33 -12.51 1.87
CA LEU A 335 2.71 -12.60 1.40
C LEU A 335 3.07 -14.01 0.90
N ARG A 336 2.58 -15.04 1.59
CA ARG A 336 2.73 -16.43 1.14
C ARG A 336 1.99 -16.66 -0.19
N ASN A 337 0.76 -16.19 -0.32
CA ASN A 337 -0.03 -16.34 -1.54
C ASN A 337 0.62 -15.64 -2.73
N GLU A 338 1.26 -14.49 -2.53
CA GLU A 338 2.09 -13.83 -3.54
C GLU A 338 3.27 -14.70 -3.97
N SER A 339 3.93 -15.35 -3.01
CA SER A 339 5.02 -16.29 -3.34
C SER A 339 4.52 -17.52 -4.10
N ILE A 340 3.34 -18.05 -3.77
CA ILE A 340 2.70 -19.14 -4.52
C ILE A 340 2.35 -18.69 -5.95
N ALA A 341 1.78 -17.48 -6.10
CA ALA A 341 1.44 -16.93 -7.41
C ALA A 341 2.69 -16.77 -8.29
N SER A 342 3.82 -16.37 -7.71
CA SER A 342 5.09 -16.21 -8.43
C SER A 342 5.64 -17.52 -9.01
N LEU A 343 5.27 -18.69 -8.49
CA LEU A 343 5.68 -20.00 -9.05
C LEU A 343 5.15 -20.26 -10.47
N LYS A 344 4.09 -19.53 -10.86
CA LYS A 344 3.53 -19.59 -12.22
C LYS A 344 4.37 -18.84 -13.25
N ASP A 345 5.34 -18.03 -12.83
CA ASP A 345 6.20 -17.29 -13.74
C ASP A 345 7.07 -18.25 -14.57
N PRO A 346 6.91 -18.29 -15.90
CA PRO A 346 7.67 -19.18 -16.77
C PRO A 346 9.15 -18.82 -16.86
N ARG A 347 9.53 -17.61 -16.43
CA ARG A 347 10.93 -17.12 -16.47
C ARG A 347 11.76 -17.64 -15.29
N LEU A 348 11.11 -18.13 -14.23
CA LEU A 348 11.82 -18.69 -13.08
C LEU A 348 12.46 -20.01 -13.43
N THR A 349 13.75 -20.12 -13.09
CA THR A 349 14.50 -21.37 -13.20
C THR A 349 13.99 -22.41 -12.19
N ALA A 350 14.28 -23.69 -12.44
CA ALA A 350 13.98 -24.78 -11.51
C ALA A 350 14.57 -24.52 -10.10
N VAL A 351 15.78 -23.98 -10.04
CA VAL A 351 16.46 -23.67 -8.77
C VAL A 351 15.69 -22.58 -8.01
N GLU A 352 15.26 -21.52 -8.69
CA GLU A 352 14.49 -20.44 -8.08
C GLU A 352 13.12 -20.93 -7.60
N LYS A 353 12.42 -21.74 -8.39
CA LYS A 353 11.15 -22.36 -7.98
C LYS A 353 11.32 -23.21 -6.72
N LYS A 354 12.37 -24.04 -6.67
CA LYS A 354 12.69 -24.86 -5.48
C LYS A 354 12.95 -23.99 -4.25
N GLN A 355 13.65 -22.86 -4.42
CA GLN A 355 13.91 -21.92 -3.33
C GLN A 355 12.60 -21.26 -2.85
N ILE A 356 11.72 -20.83 -3.77
CA ILE A 356 10.41 -20.24 -3.42
C ILE A 356 9.55 -21.26 -2.64
N VAL A 357 9.56 -22.53 -3.03
CA VAL A 357 8.84 -23.59 -2.29
C VAL A 357 9.37 -23.72 -0.87
N ALA A 358 10.69 -23.71 -0.67
CA ALA A 358 11.28 -23.75 0.68
C ALA A 358 10.88 -22.52 1.52
N GLU A 359 10.82 -21.34 0.91
CA GLU A 359 10.36 -20.11 1.56
C GLU A 359 8.88 -20.19 1.96
N ILE A 360 8.02 -20.75 1.08
CA ILE A 360 6.60 -21.00 1.38
C ILE A 360 6.46 -21.96 2.57
N GLU A 361 7.26 -23.01 2.64
CA GLU A 361 7.26 -23.95 3.78
C GLU A 361 7.66 -23.25 5.09
N GLN A 362 8.65 -22.34 5.03
CA GLN A 362 9.04 -21.53 6.19
C GLN A 362 7.92 -20.59 6.64
N MET A 363 7.28 -19.86 5.68
CA MET A 363 6.14 -19.01 5.98
C MET A 363 4.98 -19.78 6.58
N ASN A 364 4.67 -20.98 6.08
CA ASN A 364 3.61 -21.84 6.64
C ASN A 364 3.86 -22.21 8.10
N LYS A 365 5.12 -22.46 8.51
CA LYS A 365 5.48 -22.72 9.91
C LYS A 365 5.19 -21.51 10.79
N ILE A 366 5.55 -20.30 10.33
CA ILE A 366 5.29 -19.07 11.06
C ILE A 366 3.77 -18.81 11.16
N ILE A 367 3.04 -18.94 10.05
CA ILE A 367 1.59 -18.76 10.00
C ILE A 367 0.86 -19.72 10.96
N ALA A 368 1.30 -20.99 11.02
CA ALA A 368 0.72 -21.98 11.93
C ALA A 368 0.96 -21.63 13.40
N ALA A 369 2.11 -21.01 13.71
CA ALA A 369 2.47 -20.59 15.07
C ALA A 369 1.87 -19.24 15.47
N THR A 370 1.31 -18.46 14.51
CA THR A 370 0.75 -17.12 14.77
C THR A 370 -0.73 -17.22 15.07
N ASP A 371 -1.17 -16.69 16.21
CA ASP A 371 -2.59 -16.59 16.59
C ASP A 371 -3.28 -15.40 15.94
N TYR A 372 -4.63 -15.50 15.79
CA TYR A 372 -5.47 -14.35 15.41
C TYR A 372 -5.72 -13.47 16.65
N GLU A 373 -5.10 -12.29 16.66
CA GLU A 373 -5.31 -11.29 17.71
C GLU A 373 -6.33 -10.22 17.26
N TRP A 374 -7.60 -10.49 17.41
CA TRP A 374 -8.66 -9.52 17.16
C TRP A 374 -8.98 -8.74 18.42
N SER A 375 -8.94 -7.40 18.37
CA SER A 375 -9.45 -6.58 19.46
C SER A 375 -10.96 -6.68 19.58
N VAL A 376 -11.50 -6.41 20.78
CA VAL A 376 -12.97 -6.42 21.02
C VAL A 376 -13.67 -5.40 20.10
N SER A 377 -13.07 -4.23 19.91
CA SER A 377 -13.58 -3.19 19.01
C SER A 377 -13.60 -3.62 17.55
N GLN A 378 -12.59 -4.34 17.08
CA GLN A 378 -12.56 -4.91 15.73
C GLN A 378 -13.67 -5.96 15.55
N LYS A 379 -13.89 -6.82 16.53
CA LYS A 379 -15.00 -7.82 16.49
C LYS A 379 -16.37 -7.13 16.44
N LEU A 380 -16.60 -6.12 17.27
CA LEU A 380 -17.85 -5.35 17.29
C LEU A 380 -18.05 -4.55 15.98
N GLY A 381 -17.01 -3.91 15.48
CA GLY A 381 -17.06 -3.17 14.23
C GLY A 381 -17.43 -4.06 13.03
N GLN A 382 -16.93 -5.29 12.98
CA GLN A 382 -17.27 -6.28 11.96
C GLN A 382 -18.76 -6.67 11.98
N MET A 383 -19.40 -6.63 13.16
CA MET A 383 -20.82 -6.97 13.28
C MET A 383 -21.75 -5.88 12.72
N VAL A 384 -21.31 -4.62 12.75
CA VAL A 384 -22.19 -3.47 12.50
C VAL A 384 -21.99 -2.84 11.11
N ARG A 385 -20.82 -2.95 10.48
CA ARG A 385 -20.52 -2.25 9.21
C ARG A 385 -20.56 -3.15 7.98
N SER A 386 -21.27 -2.69 6.92
CA SER A 386 -21.31 -3.37 5.62
C SER A 386 -19.94 -3.41 4.91
N SER A 387 -19.12 -2.37 5.06
CA SER A 387 -17.75 -2.32 4.53
C SER A 387 -16.84 -3.37 5.16
N GLN A 388 -17.00 -3.60 6.46
CA GLN A 388 -16.26 -4.66 7.14
C GLN A 388 -16.79 -6.06 6.79
N ARG A 389 -18.09 -6.19 6.47
CA ARG A 389 -18.62 -7.43 5.89
C ARG A 389 -18.05 -7.72 4.51
N SER A 390 -17.82 -6.70 3.70
CA SER A 390 -17.14 -6.83 2.41
C SER A 390 -15.68 -7.27 2.58
N GLN A 391 -14.95 -6.71 3.52
CA GLN A 391 -13.59 -7.14 3.88
C GLN A 391 -13.58 -8.57 4.42
N ILE A 392 -14.56 -8.94 5.27
CA ILE A 392 -14.71 -10.33 5.73
C ILE A 392 -15.02 -11.27 4.58
N ARG A 393 -15.83 -10.85 3.61
CA ARG A 393 -16.15 -11.64 2.41
C ARG A 393 -14.91 -11.80 1.52
N GLN A 394 -14.12 -10.75 1.35
CA GLN A 394 -12.81 -10.83 0.69
C GLN A 394 -11.84 -11.74 1.45
N LYS A 395 -11.80 -11.64 2.79
CA LYS A 395 -10.98 -12.53 3.62
C LYS A 395 -11.40 -13.99 3.51
N ARG A 396 -12.71 -14.28 3.47
CA ARG A 396 -13.23 -15.64 3.24
C ARG A 396 -12.88 -16.14 1.83
N LEU A 397 -13.03 -15.31 0.81
CA LEU A 397 -12.59 -15.64 -0.55
C LEU A 397 -11.10 -15.93 -0.63
N LEU A 398 -10.26 -15.15 0.10
CA LEU A 398 -8.84 -15.40 0.21
C LEU A 398 -8.55 -16.69 0.98
N GLN A 399 -9.31 -17.00 2.04
CA GLN A 399 -9.20 -18.26 2.78
C GLN A 399 -9.65 -19.47 1.94
N ASP A 400 -10.70 -19.32 1.12
CA ASP A 400 -11.15 -20.36 0.20
C ASP A 400 -10.15 -20.58 -0.94
N LEU A 401 -9.57 -19.49 -1.48
CA LEU A 401 -8.43 -19.54 -2.41
C LEU A 401 -7.20 -20.16 -1.75
N GLU A 402 -6.97 -19.88 -0.47
CA GLU A 402 -5.92 -20.47 0.31
C GLU A 402 -6.11 -21.97 0.50
N ALA A 403 -7.30 -22.42 0.82
CA ALA A 403 -7.62 -23.83 0.94
C ALA A 403 -7.39 -24.57 -0.40
N LEU A 404 -7.68 -23.91 -1.54
CA LEU A 404 -7.40 -24.42 -2.87
C LEU A 404 -5.89 -24.43 -3.20
N THR A 405 -5.14 -23.41 -2.80
CA THR A 405 -3.70 -23.30 -3.08
C THR A 405 -2.84 -24.08 -2.10
N ASN A 406 -3.32 -24.34 -0.90
CA ASN A 406 -2.71 -25.25 0.08
C ASN A 406 -3.03 -26.73 -0.16
N ASN A 407 -3.79 -27.05 -1.21
CA ASN A 407 -4.00 -28.43 -1.57
C ASN A 407 -2.63 -29.11 -1.75
N PRO A 408 -2.32 -30.17 -0.97
CA PRO A 408 -1.04 -30.90 -1.04
C PRO A 408 -0.68 -31.34 -2.46
N LEU A 409 -1.69 -31.57 -3.30
CA LEU A 409 -1.52 -31.91 -4.72
C LEU A 409 -0.97 -30.72 -5.52
N TYR A 410 -1.36 -29.48 -5.22
CA TYR A 410 -0.85 -28.28 -5.90
C TYR A 410 0.60 -27.98 -5.54
N VAL A 411 0.94 -28.11 -4.25
CA VAL A 411 2.32 -27.99 -3.76
C VAL A 411 3.19 -29.12 -4.29
N ALA A 412 2.65 -30.36 -4.36
CA ALA A 412 3.34 -31.49 -4.96
C ALA A 412 3.57 -31.29 -6.45
N ALA A 413 2.55 -30.83 -7.20
CA ALA A 413 2.69 -30.53 -8.63
C ALA A 413 3.76 -29.47 -8.91
N ALA A 414 3.85 -28.44 -8.07
CA ALA A 414 4.94 -27.44 -8.14
C ALA A 414 6.32 -28.03 -7.83
N LYS A 415 6.42 -29.06 -6.98
CA LYS A 415 7.65 -29.79 -6.70
C LYS A 415 8.06 -30.74 -7.84
N TYR A 416 7.10 -31.29 -8.57
CA TYR A 416 7.35 -32.28 -9.63
C TYR A 416 7.36 -31.69 -11.05
N SER A 417 6.95 -30.44 -11.23
CA SER A 417 7.08 -29.71 -12.50
C SER A 417 8.48 -29.09 -12.70
N VAL A 418 9.47 -29.52 -11.93
CA VAL A 418 10.88 -29.08 -11.96
C VAL A 418 11.74 -30.16 -12.57
#